data_74030bf1e0127c91ed798064bb4d6014
#
_entry.id   74030bf1e0127c91ed798064bb4d6014
#
_cell.length_a   1.000
_cell.length_b   1.000
_cell.length_c   1.000
_cell.angle_alpha   90.00
_cell.angle_beta   90.00
_cell.angle_gamma   90.00
#
_symmetry.space_group_name_H-M   'P 1'
#
loop_
_entity.id
_entity.type
_entity.pdbx_description
1 polymer ?
#
loop_
_entity_poly.entity_id
_entity_poly.type
_entity_poly.pdbx_seq_one_letter_code
_entity_poly.pdbx_strand_id
1 'polypeptide(L)'
;MFEPHLFAGQRILITGGGTGLGLAMARKLASLGAEIHLCGRRLDVVEAAAAQLQADFGAAAFAHALDIRSPEAVQQTIDDLWQRHGPLTALVNNAAGNFVSRTEDLSVNGFHAISDIVFRGTFYVTQAVGRQWIAQQLPGAVLSIVVTWVDTGAPFVVPSAMSKAGLDAMTKSLAVEWGPKGIRCNAIAPGVIPTQGASSRLRPGIKGNEDSAARRQADNPMRRLGTGEDLGNLAAYMLAPGNTWLNGQTITLDGGDALANGAYFTEYQHWGDEDWAQARQRAISANQAARAA
;
A
#
# COMPACT_ATOMS: atom_id res chain seq x y z
N MET A 1 16.89 16.54 2.23
CA MET A 1 17.02 15.28 2.99
C MET A 1 17.76 14.22 2.18
N PHE A 2 17.53 14.11 0.88
CA PHE A 2 18.18 13.13 -0.01
C PHE A 2 18.99 13.87 -1.07
N GLU A 3 20.07 13.26 -1.50
CA GLU A 3 20.84 13.77 -2.64
C GLU A 3 20.00 13.67 -3.93
N PRO A 4 20.14 14.64 -4.83
CA PRO A 4 19.55 14.53 -6.17
C PRO A 4 20.01 13.23 -6.85
N HIS A 5 19.11 12.59 -7.59
CA HIS A 5 19.40 11.36 -8.34
C HIS A 5 19.81 10.14 -7.50
N LEU A 6 19.48 10.11 -6.19
CA LEU A 6 19.74 8.97 -5.30
C LEU A 6 19.27 7.63 -5.90
N PHE A 7 18.21 7.65 -6.70
CA PHE A 7 17.62 6.48 -7.35
C PHE A 7 17.95 6.37 -8.85
N ALA A 8 18.96 7.09 -9.34
CA ALA A 8 19.40 6.93 -10.73
C ALA A 8 19.76 5.47 -11.00
N GLY A 9 19.23 4.91 -12.10
CA GLY A 9 19.41 3.51 -12.45
C GLY A 9 18.57 2.51 -11.64
N GLN A 10 17.75 2.98 -10.69
CA GLN A 10 16.82 2.13 -9.96
C GLN A 10 15.50 2.02 -10.69
N ARG A 11 14.98 0.80 -10.83
CA ARG A 11 13.70 0.48 -11.49
C ARG A 11 12.74 -0.12 -10.46
N ILE A 12 11.63 0.57 -10.18
CA ILE A 12 10.76 0.29 -9.05
C ILE A 12 9.34 -0.01 -9.52
N LEU A 13 8.84 -1.20 -9.22
CA LEU A 13 7.43 -1.56 -9.43
C LEU A 13 6.60 -1.18 -8.21
N ILE A 14 5.46 -0.49 -8.42
CA ILE A 14 4.55 -0.07 -7.36
C ILE A 14 3.14 -0.58 -7.66
N THR A 15 2.66 -1.52 -6.85
CA THR A 15 1.29 -2.03 -6.98
C THR A 15 0.28 -1.04 -6.42
N GLY A 16 -0.83 -0.81 -7.16
CA GLY A 16 -1.78 0.24 -6.81
C GLY A 16 -1.18 1.65 -6.86
N GLY A 17 -0.21 1.85 -7.78
CA GLY A 17 0.58 3.07 -7.87
C GLY A 17 -0.12 4.27 -8.51
N GLY A 18 -1.31 4.10 -9.09
CA GLY A 18 -2.02 5.17 -9.80
C GLY A 18 -2.70 6.21 -8.91
N THR A 19 -2.87 5.95 -7.62
CA THR A 19 -3.57 6.85 -6.69
C THR A 19 -3.04 6.75 -5.25
N GLY A 20 -3.44 7.70 -4.40
CA GLY A 20 -3.27 7.63 -2.95
C GLY A 20 -1.82 7.44 -2.51
N LEU A 21 -1.60 6.51 -1.57
CA LEU A 21 -0.28 6.27 -0.98
C LEU A 21 0.74 5.76 -2.00
N GLY A 22 0.31 4.89 -2.94
CA GLY A 22 1.18 4.39 -4.00
C GLY A 22 1.70 5.50 -4.91
N LEU A 23 0.81 6.41 -5.33
CA LEU A 23 1.21 7.57 -6.14
C LEU A 23 2.10 8.53 -5.36
N ALA A 24 1.84 8.75 -4.07
CA ALA A 24 2.69 9.60 -3.23
C ALA A 24 4.13 9.06 -3.14
N MET A 25 4.30 7.74 -2.94
CA MET A 25 5.62 7.10 -2.95
C MET A 25 6.26 7.17 -4.34
N ALA A 26 5.47 6.93 -5.41
CA ALA A 26 5.95 7.03 -6.79
C ALA A 26 6.49 8.43 -7.10
N ARG A 27 5.77 9.49 -6.72
CA ARG A 27 6.22 10.89 -6.91
C ARG A 27 7.56 11.15 -6.21
N LYS A 28 7.71 10.71 -4.97
CA LYS A 28 8.96 10.89 -4.24
C LYS A 28 10.13 10.16 -4.90
N LEU A 29 9.93 8.90 -5.26
CA LEU A 29 10.98 8.08 -5.88
C LEU A 29 11.35 8.61 -7.28
N ALA A 30 10.36 9.02 -8.07
CA ALA A 30 10.55 9.67 -9.37
C ALA A 30 11.35 10.99 -9.24
N SER A 31 11.02 11.83 -8.24
CA SER A 31 11.75 13.08 -7.98
C SER A 31 13.21 12.87 -7.60
N LEU A 32 13.58 11.66 -7.22
CA LEU A 32 14.95 11.25 -6.88
C LEU A 32 15.62 10.44 -8.01
N GLY A 33 15.02 10.37 -9.19
CA GLY A 33 15.62 9.78 -10.39
C GLY A 33 15.31 8.32 -10.63
N ALA A 34 14.34 7.72 -9.93
CA ALA A 34 13.93 6.34 -10.20
C ALA A 34 13.13 6.22 -11.51
N GLU A 35 13.31 5.12 -12.23
CA GLU A 35 12.38 4.62 -13.22
C GLU A 35 11.20 3.94 -12.51
N ILE A 36 9.97 4.36 -12.81
CA ILE A 36 8.78 3.94 -12.09
C ILE A 36 7.86 3.11 -12.96
N HIS A 37 7.49 1.93 -12.47
CA HIS A 37 6.48 1.06 -13.06
C HIS A 37 5.25 1.05 -12.16
N LEU A 38 4.16 1.63 -12.63
CA LEU A 38 2.89 1.64 -11.90
C LEU A 38 2.00 0.50 -12.39
N CYS A 39 1.47 -0.31 -11.50
CA CYS A 39 0.44 -1.26 -11.90
C CYS A 39 -0.87 -1.07 -11.13
N GLY A 40 -1.96 -1.38 -11.83
CA GLY A 40 -3.31 -1.29 -11.30
C GLY A 40 -4.36 -1.84 -12.27
N ARG A 41 -5.57 -2.10 -11.76
CA ARG A 41 -6.65 -2.67 -12.58
C ARG A 41 -7.21 -1.71 -13.62
N ARG A 42 -7.17 -0.41 -13.35
CA ARG A 42 -7.64 0.65 -14.24
C ARG A 42 -6.44 1.21 -14.98
N LEU A 43 -6.31 0.83 -16.25
CA LEU A 43 -5.17 1.23 -17.07
C LEU A 43 -5.12 2.75 -17.25
N ASP A 44 -6.25 3.38 -17.55
CA ASP A 44 -6.40 4.83 -17.69
C ASP A 44 -5.86 5.63 -16.51
N VAL A 45 -6.12 5.13 -15.28
CA VAL A 45 -5.65 5.78 -14.04
C VAL A 45 -4.14 5.67 -13.86
N VAL A 46 -3.56 4.51 -14.16
CA VAL A 46 -2.10 4.34 -14.02
C VAL A 46 -1.35 5.02 -15.18
N GLU A 47 -1.93 5.10 -16.37
CA GLU A 47 -1.40 5.88 -17.52
C GLU A 47 -1.37 7.37 -17.21
N ALA A 48 -2.48 7.93 -16.71
CA ALA A 48 -2.54 9.32 -16.29
C ALA A 48 -1.50 9.64 -15.20
N ALA A 49 -1.35 8.74 -14.21
CA ALA A 49 -0.36 8.89 -13.16
C ALA A 49 1.09 8.82 -13.71
N ALA A 50 1.38 7.89 -14.61
CA ALA A 50 2.69 7.79 -15.25
C ALA A 50 3.02 9.04 -16.08
N ALA A 51 2.07 9.52 -16.90
CA ALA A 51 2.22 10.76 -17.66
C ALA A 51 2.48 11.97 -16.74
N GLN A 52 1.81 12.05 -15.59
CA GLN A 52 2.04 13.11 -14.62
C GLN A 52 3.44 13.03 -13.99
N LEU A 53 3.96 11.83 -13.68
CA LEU A 53 5.33 11.67 -13.19
C LEU A 53 6.38 12.09 -14.22
N GLN A 54 6.13 11.78 -15.50
CA GLN A 54 7.00 12.23 -16.60
C GLN A 54 7.00 13.76 -16.72
N ALA A 55 5.82 14.37 -16.65
CA ALA A 55 5.66 15.83 -16.78
C ALA A 55 6.30 16.58 -15.60
N ASP A 56 6.10 16.09 -14.35
CA ASP A 56 6.55 16.78 -13.14
C ASP A 56 8.06 16.62 -12.88
N PHE A 57 8.64 15.47 -13.23
CA PHE A 57 10.00 15.12 -12.82
C PHE A 57 10.92 14.72 -13.97
N GLY A 58 10.42 14.62 -15.21
CA GLY A 58 11.19 14.06 -16.31
C GLY A 58 11.55 12.58 -16.14
N ALA A 59 10.90 11.90 -15.19
CA ALA A 59 11.20 10.52 -14.84
C ALA A 59 10.67 9.56 -15.91
N ALA A 60 11.40 8.47 -16.18
CA ALA A 60 10.85 7.35 -16.94
C ALA A 60 9.76 6.69 -16.11
N ALA A 61 8.52 6.72 -16.57
CA ALA A 61 7.38 6.15 -15.86
C ALA A 61 6.46 5.38 -16.83
N PHE A 62 6.08 4.17 -16.43
CA PHE A 62 5.35 3.22 -17.26
C PHE A 62 4.11 2.69 -16.50
N ALA A 63 3.04 2.43 -17.24
CA ALA A 63 1.77 1.94 -16.73
C ALA A 63 1.52 0.49 -17.17
N HIS A 64 1.04 -0.34 -16.24
CA HIS A 64 0.71 -1.74 -16.49
C HIS A 64 -0.69 -2.04 -15.98
N ALA A 65 -1.59 -2.52 -16.86
CA ALA A 65 -2.87 -3.07 -16.43
C ALA A 65 -2.63 -4.40 -15.72
N LEU A 66 -2.90 -4.47 -14.43
CA LEU A 66 -2.69 -5.70 -13.66
C LEU A 66 -3.72 -5.83 -12.55
N ASP A 67 -4.44 -6.95 -12.56
CA ASP A 67 -5.16 -7.42 -11.38
C ASP A 67 -4.28 -8.44 -10.64
N ILE A 68 -3.71 -8.02 -9.52
CA ILE A 68 -2.79 -8.87 -8.74
C ILE A 68 -3.46 -10.12 -8.14
N ARG A 69 -4.80 -10.26 -8.24
CA ARG A 69 -5.53 -11.46 -7.81
C ARG A 69 -5.34 -12.65 -8.75
N SER A 70 -4.92 -12.40 -10.02
CA SER A 70 -4.62 -13.47 -10.98
C SER A 70 -3.11 -13.76 -10.98
N PRO A 71 -2.68 -14.93 -10.49
CA PRO A 71 -1.26 -15.31 -10.49
C PRO A 71 -0.69 -15.42 -11.91
N GLU A 72 -1.51 -15.82 -12.90
CA GLU A 72 -1.10 -15.92 -14.30
C GLU A 72 -0.83 -14.52 -14.89
N ALA A 73 -1.74 -13.57 -14.66
CA ALA A 73 -1.56 -12.19 -15.10
C ALA A 73 -0.35 -11.53 -14.42
N VAL A 74 -0.12 -11.82 -13.14
CA VAL A 74 1.07 -11.36 -12.41
C VAL A 74 2.33 -11.90 -13.07
N GLN A 75 2.43 -13.21 -13.29
CA GLN A 75 3.63 -13.81 -13.90
C GLN A 75 3.88 -13.21 -15.29
N GLN A 76 2.87 -13.14 -16.15
CA GLN A 76 2.99 -12.56 -17.48
C GLN A 76 3.46 -11.10 -17.45
N THR A 77 2.86 -10.27 -16.59
CA THR A 77 3.24 -8.85 -16.48
C THR A 77 4.68 -8.69 -16.01
N ILE A 78 5.13 -9.50 -15.04
CA ILE A 78 6.51 -9.44 -14.54
C ILE A 78 7.49 -9.89 -15.62
N ASP A 79 7.21 -10.96 -16.36
CA ASP A 79 8.06 -11.45 -17.44
C ASP A 79 8.16 -10.42 -18.60
N ASP A 80 7.03 -9.83 -19.02
CA ASP A 80 7.00 -8.79 -20.01
C ASP A 80 7.78 -7.54 -19.58
N LEU A 81 7.64 -7.14 -18.32
CA LEU A 81 8.37 -6.01 -17.76
C LEU A 81 9.88 -6.27 -17.79
N TRP A 82 10.30 -7.46 -17.33
CA TRP A 82 11.71 -7.85 -17.35
C TRP A 82 12.30 -7.86 -18.77
N GLN A 83 11.53 -8.40 -19.72
CA GLN A 83 11.97 -8.47 -21.11
C GLN A 83 12.11 -7.09 -21.77
N ARG A 84 11.17 -6.19 -21.50
CA ARG A 84 11.10 -4.87 -22.18
C ARG A 84 11.97 -3.80 -21.53
N HIS A 85 12.08 -3.83 -20.21
CA HIS A 85 12.73 -2.77 -19.42
C HIS A 85 13.96 -3.26 -18.65
N GLY A 86 14.11 -4.58 -18.50
CA GLY A 86 15.18 -5.20 -17.72
C GLY A 86 14.81 -5.40 -16.23
N PRO A 87 15.78 -5.83 -15.42
CA PRO A 87 15.50 -6.22 -14.03
C PRO A 87 14.97 -5.08 -13.17
N LEU A 88 13.93 -5.35 -12.38
CA LEU A 88 13.53 -4.49 -11.27
C LEU A 88 14.62 -4.47 -10.20
N THR A 89 14.78 -3.35 -9.51
CA THR A 89 15.65 -3.23 -8.33
C THR A 89 14.85 -3.17 -7.03
N ALA A 90 13.58 -2.80 -7.12
CA ALA A 90 12.69 -2.78 -5.96
C ALA A 90 11.22 -3.06 -6.34
N LEU A 91 10.47 -3.55 -5.33
CA LEU A 91 9.03 -3.76 -5.36
C LEU A 91 8.38 -3.04 -4.19
N VAL A 92 7.35 -2.24 -4.47
CA VAL A 92 6.47 -1.66 -3.45
C VAL A 92 5.11 -2.33 -3.49
N ASN A 93 4.81 -3.14 -2.50
CA ASN A 93 3.52 -3.77 -2.28
C ASN A 93 2.57 -2.80 -1.58
N ASN A 94 1.77 -2.08 -2.36
CA ASN A 94 0.83 -1.08 -1.84
C ASN A 94 -0.63 -1.36 -2.22
N ALA A 95 -0.89 -2.12 -3.28
CA ALA A 95 -2.25 -2.42 -3.68
C ALA A 95 -3.08 -3.01 -2.53
N ALA A 96 -4.21 -2.40 -2.24
CA ALA A 96 -5.07 -2.80 -1.14
C ALA A 96 -6.54 -2.46 -1.42
N GLY A 97 -7.42 -3.08 -0.65
CA GLY A 97 -8.82 -2.72 -0.50
C GLY A 97 -9.22 -2.87 0.95
N ASN A 98 -10.16 -2.06 1.42
CA ASN A 98 -10.73 -2.21 2.75
C ASN A 98 -12.11 -1.56 2.82
N PHE A 99 -12.93 -2.00 3.77
CA PHE A 99 -14.21 -1.39 4.16
C PHE A 99 -14.52 -1.82 5.60
N VAL A 100 -15.39 -1.08 6.26
CA VAL A 100 -15.86 -1.41 7.62
C VAL A 100 -17.11 -2.29 7.57
N SER A 101 -17.14 -3.32 8.40
CA SER A 101 -18.31 -4.22 8.59
C SER A 101 -18.24 -4.89 9.96
N ARG A 102 -19.39 -5.15 10.58
CA ARG A 102 -19.42 -6.13 11.66
C ARG A 102 -18.96 -7.49 11.14
N THR A 103 -18.19 -8.23 11.91
CA THR A 103 -17.63 -9.51 11.46
C THR A 103 -18.73 -10.55 11.22
N GLU A 104 -19.74 -10.58 12.06
CA GLU A 104 -20.92 -11.47 11.94
C GLU A 104 -21.78 -11.18 10.71
N ASP A 105 -21.78 -9.95 10.20
CA ASP A 105 -22.51 -9.53 8.99
C ASP A 105 -21.68 -9.66 7.72
N LEU A 106 -20.39 -9.98 7.84
CA LEU A 106 -19.48 -10.03 6.71
C LEU A 106 -19.76 -11.26 5.84
N SER A 107 -20.07 -11.04 4.56
CA SER A 107 -20.21 -12.14 3.62
C SER A 107 -18.85 -12.77 3.28
N VAL A 108 -18.86 -14.06 2.89
CA VAL A 108 -17.66 -14.75 2.39
C VAL A 108 -17.03 -14.01 1.20
N ASN A 109 -17.84 -13.49 0.29
CA ASN A 109 -17.36 -12.70 -0.84
C ASN A 109 -16.72 -11.36 -0.38
N GLY A 110 -17.24 -10.73 0.67
CA GLY A 110 -16.64 -9.55 1.29
C GLY A 110 -15.26 -9.86 1.89
N PHE A 111 -15.13 -11.00 2.57
CA PHE A 111 -13.83 -11.48 3.05
C PHE A 111 -12.86 -11.72 1.89
N HIS A 112 -13.26 -12.45 0.86
CA HIS A 112 -12.42 -12.72 -0.32
C HIS A 112 -12.01 -11.45 -1.04
N ALA A 113 -12.91 -10.47 -1.18
CA ALA A 113 -12.60 -9.20 -1.85
C ALA A 113 -11.41 -8.44 -1.22
N ILE A 114 -11.20 -8.60 0.09
CA ILE A 114 -10.07 -8.01 0.79
C ILE A 114 -8.85 -8.94 0.77
N SER A 115 -9.03 -10.21 1.18
CA SER A 115 -7.93 -11.16 1.33
C SER A 115 -7.26 -11.48 -0.01
N ASP A 116 -8.01 -11.57 -1.10
CA ASP A 116 -7.46 -11.87 -2.43
C ASP A 116 -6.58 -10.74 -2.96
N ILE A 117 -6.92 -9.48 -2.65
CA ILE A 117 -6.06 -8.35 -3.03
C ILE A 117 -4.88 -8.23 -2.06
N VAL A 118 -5.20 -8.09 -0.76
CA VAL A 118 -4.20 -7.66 0.23
C VAL A 118 -3.22 -8.78 0.58
N PHE A 119 -3.69 -10.00 0.74
CA PHE A 119 -2.86 -11.13 1.14
C PHE A 119 -2.37 -11.93 -0.05
N ARG A 120 -3.26 -12.57 -0.81
CA ARG A 120 -2.90 -13.46 -1.92
C ARG A 120 -2.19 -12.70 -3.04
N GLY A 121 -2.79 -11.58 -3.50
CA GLY A 121 -2.23 -10.80 -4.61
C GLY A 121 -0.86 -10.22 -4.28
N THR A 122 -0.66 -9.74 -3.07
CA THR A 122 0.66 -9.28 -2.63
C THR A 122 1.69 -10.41 -2.63
N PHE A 123 1.30 -11.60 -2.17
CA PHE A 123 2.18 -12.77 -2.21
C PHE A 123 2.54 -13.14 -3.65
N TYR A 124 1.60 -13.18 -4.57
CA TYR A 124 1.84 -13.54 -5.97
C TYR A 124 2.86 -12.60 -6.64
N VAL A 125 2.68 -11.27 -6.46
CA VAL A 125 3.63 -10.29 -7.03
C VAL A 125 5.01 -10.43 -6.39
N THR A 126 5.06 -10.56 -5.07
CA THR A 126 6.33 -10.72 -4.36
C THR A 126 7.07 -11.98 -4.81
N GLN A 127 6.36 -13.10 -4.96
CA GLN A 127 6.94 -14.35 -5.41
C GLN A 127 7.43 -14.27 -6.85
N ALA A 128 6.64 -13.69 -7.77
CA ALA A 128 7.03 -13.58 -9.18
C ALA A 128 8.29 -12.72 -9.36
N VAL A 129 8.36 -11.56 -8.70
CA VAL A 129 9.54 -10.69 -8.72
C VAL A 129 10.74 -11.36 -8.06
N GLY A 130 10.54 -11.97 -6.88
CA GLY A 130 11.61 -12.67 -6.16
C GLY A 130 12.21 -13.83 -6.94
N ARG A 131 11.38 -14.60 -7.68
CA ARG A 131 11.89 -15.66 -8.59
C ARG A 131 12.83 -15.13 -9.65
N GLN A 132 12.52 -13.97 -10.26
CA GLN A 132 13.37 -13.35 -11.26
C GLN A 132 14.71 -12.91 -10.66
N TRP A 133 14.70 -12.25 -9.48
CA TRP A 133 15.93 -11.86 -8.80
C TRP A 133 16.80 -13.08 -8.44
N ILE A 134 16.19 -14.11 -7.86
CA ILE A 134 16.90 -15.32 -7.43
C ILE A 134 17.49 -16.06 -8.62
N ALA A 135 16.73 -16.26 -9.70
CA ALA A 135 17.18 -16.96 -10.90
C ALA A 135 18.35 -16.25 -11.58
N GLN A 136 18.40 -14.92 -11.53
CA GLN A 136 19.44 -14.11 -12.15
C GLN A 136 20.53 -13.67 -11.15
N GLN A 137 20.46 -14.13 -9.91
CA GLN A 137 21.39 -13.76 -8.83
C GLN A 137 21.53 -12.25 -8.63
N LEU A 138 20.41 -11.53 -8.73
CA LEU A 138 20.35 -10.08 -8.57
C LEU A 138 19.88 -9.71 -7.16
N PRO A 139 20.41 -8.62 -6.58
CA PRO A 139 19.87 -8.07 -5.34
C PRO A 139 18.51 -7.41 -5.59
N GLY A 140 17.72 -7.26 -4.52
CA GLY A 140 16.43 -6.58 -4.60
C GLY A 140 15.97 -5.99 -3.26
N ALA A 141 14.98 -5.13 -3.32
CA ALA A 141 14.34 -4.58 -2.12
C ALA A 141 12.82 -4.66 -2.23
N VAL A 142 12.17 -5.29 -1.26
CA VAL A 142 10.72 -5.34 -1.11
C VAL A 142 10.30 -4.40 0.01
N LEU A 143 9.35 -3.50 -0.28
CA LEU A 143 8.70 -2.65 0.70
C LEU A 143 7.20 -2.94 0.68
N SER A 144 6.65 -3.39 1.82
CA SER A 144 5.23 -3.67 1.95
C SER A 144 4.53 -2.60 2.79
N ILE A 145 3.37 -2.11 2.35
CA ILE A 145 2.55 -1.21 3.14
C ILE A 145 1.59 -2.06 3.99
N VAL A 146 1.81 -2.05 5.29
CA VAL A 146 0.95 -2.70 6.28
C VAL A 146 0.10 -1.65 7.02
N VAL A 147 -0.19 -1.81 8.28
CA VAL A 147 -1.00 -0.90 9.09
C VAL A 147 -0.55 -0.95 10.55
N THR A 148 -0.80 0.09 11.32
CA THR A 148 -0.40 0.17 12.73
C THR A 148 -1.08 -0.88 13.62
N TRP A 149 -2.25 -1.38 13.21
CA TRP A 149 -3.00 -2.38 13.97
C TRP A 149 -2.64 -3.85 13.68
N VAL A 150 -1.49 -4.14 13.05
CA VAL A 150 -0.99 -5.52 12.92
C VAL A 150 -0.68 -6.15 14.28
N ASP A 151 -0.29 -5.33 15.25
CA ASP A 151 0.05 -5.78 16.62
C ASP A 151 -1.14 -5.68 17.59
N THR A 152 -2.05 -4.73 17.39
CA THR A 152 -3.17 -4.46 18.33
C THR A 152 -4.51 -5.01 17.88
N GLY A 153 -4.64 -5.38 16.60
CA GLY A 153 -5.93 -5.61 15.96
C GLY A 153 -6.69 -4.30 15.70
N ALA A 154 -7.79 -4.40 14.96
CA ALA A 154 -8.74 -3.31 14.79
C ALA A 154 -10.15 -3.87 14.58
N PRO A 155 -11.17 -3.39 15.31
CA PRO A 155 -12.55 -3.82 15.14
C PRO A 155 -13.07 -3.42 13.76
N PHE A 156 -14.06 -4.16 13.25
CA PHE A 156 -14.81 -3.88 12.02
C PHE A 156 -14.01 -3.91 10.70
N VAL A 157 -12.72 -4.26 10.75
CA VAL A 157 -11.84 -4.40 9.57
C VAL A 157 -11.04 -5.70 9.62
N VAL A 158 -11.60 -6.74 10.22
CA VAL A 158 -10.94 -8.02 10.51
C VAL A 158 -10.23 -8.63 9.29
N PRO A 159 -10.83 -8.71 8.07
CA PRO A 159 -10.12 -9.26 6.91
C PRO A 159 -8.85 -8.49 6.54
N SER A 160 -8.89 -7.17 6.68
CA SER A 160 -7.72 -6.33 6.43
C SER A 160 -6.66 -6.51 7.51
N ALA A 161 -7.05 -6.55 8.79
CA ALA A 161 -6.13 -6.78 9.90
C ALA A 161 -5.42 -8.12 9.74
N MET A 162 -6.15 -9.21 9.50
CA MET A 162 -5.58 -10.54 9.24
C MET A 162 -4.62 -10.53 8.05
N SER A 163 -5.04 -9.93 6.94
CA SER A 163 -4.22 -9.87 5.72
C SER A 163 -2.92 -9.09 5.96
N LYS A 164 -2.99 -7.94 6.62
CA LYS A 164 -1.83 -7.09 6.89
C LYS A 164 -0.89 -7.72 7.93
N ALA A 165 -1.40 -8.41 8.94
CA ALA A 165 -0.59 -9.21 9.85
C ALA A 165 0.13 -10.36 9.12
N GLY A 166 -0.53 -10.99 8.15
CA GLY A 166 0.10 -11.97 7.26
C GLY A 166 1.22 -11.36 6.41
N LEU A 167 1.08 -10.12 5.92
CA LEU A 167 2.16 -9.43 5.20
C LEU A 167 3.33 -9.04 6.11
N ASP A 168 3.08 -8.68 7.36
CA ASP A 168 4.12 -8.45 8.34
C ASP A 168 4.93 -9.73 8.61
N ALA A 169 4.23 -10.85 8.82
CA ALA A 169 4.87 -12.16 8.95
C ALA A 169 5.65 -12.56 7.69
N MET A 170 5.08 -12.34 6.48
CA MET A 170 5.77 -12.57 5.20
C MET A 170 7.04 -11.73 5.10
N THR A 171 6.98 -10.46 5.48
CA THR A 171 8.15 -9.55 5.46
C THR A 171 9.30 -10.11 6.29
N LYS A 172 9.03 -10.54 7.52
CA LYS A 172 10.01 -11.10 8.45
C LYS A 172 10.56 -12.44 7.94
N SER A 173 9.69 -13.32 7.44
CA SER A 173 10.07 -14.63 6.92
C SER A 173 10.97 -14.51 5.68
N LEU A 174 10.59 -13.68 4.71
CA LEU A 174 11.37 -13.48 3.49
C LEU A 174 12.67 -12.72 3.75
N ALA A 175 12.72 -11.84 4.76
CA ALA A 175 13.96 -11.19 5.15
C ALA A 175 15.04 -12.20 5.57
N VAL A 176 14.64 -13.28 6.25
CA VAL A 176 15.56 -14.36 6.65
C VAL A 176 15.85 -15.28 5.49
N GLU A 177 14.82 -15.72 4.74
CA GLU A 177 14.96 -16.69 3.65
C GLU A 177 15.72 -16.13 2.44
N TRP A 178 15.49 -14.87 2.08
CA TRP A 178 16.04 -14.23 0.91
C TRP A 178 17.23 -13.31 1.20
N GLY A 179 17.47 -12.99 2.47
CA GLY A 179 18.63 -12.20 2.91
C GLY A 179 19.97 -12.72 2.37
N PRO A 180 20.26 -14.05 2.45
CA PRO A 180 21.48 -14.63 1.87
C PRO A 180 21.59 -14.49 0.35
N LYS A 181 20.51 -14.15 -0.33
CA LYS A 181 20.45 -13.92 -1.79
C LYS A 181 20.53 -12.42 -2.13
N GLY A 182 20.83 -11.57 -1.16
CA GLY A 182 20.93 -10.12 -1.36
C GLY A 182 19.59 -9.39 -1.48
N ILE A 183 18.47 -10.01 -1.09
CA ILE A 183 17.13 -9.41 -1.17
C ILE A 183 16.70 -8.98 0.24
N ARG A 184 16.38 -7.69 0.39
CA ARG A 184 15.87 -7.12 1.64
C ARG A 184 14.34 -7.02 1.58
N CYS A 185 13.67 -7.35 2.69
CA CYS A 185 12.23 -7.24 2.82
C CYS A 185 11.89 -6.43 4.08
N ASN A 186 11.20 -5.30 3.90
CA ASN A 186 10.77 -4.44 4.99
C ASN A 186 9.33 -3.98 4.78
N ALA A 187 8.72 -3.39 5.82
CA ALA A 187 7.37 -2.84 5.77
C ALA A 187 7.28 -1.46 6.42
N ILE A 188 6.30 -0.67 5.98
CA ILE A 188 5.85 0.55 6.66
C ILE A 188 4.44 0.30 7.17
N ALA A 189 4.19 0.67 8.43
CA ALA A 189 2.88 0.74 9.05
C ALA A 189 2.44 2.21 9.17
N PRO A 190 1.78 2.77 8.15
CA PRO A 190 1.36 4.16 8.20
C PRO A 190 0.16 4.35 9.12
N GLY A 191 0.15 5.46 9.85
CA GLY A 191 -1.03 5.98 10.51
C GLY A 191 -2.00 6.64 9.54
N VAL A 192 -2.74 7.63 9.99
CA VAL A 192 -3.73 8.32 9.16
C VAL A 192 -3.06 9.28 8.19
N ILE A 193 -3.01 8.88 6.94
CA ILE A 193 -2.63 9.73 5.80
C ILE A 193 -3.87 9.88 4.91
N PRO A 194 -4.49 11.07 4.82
CA PRO A 194 -5.72 11.25 4.05
C PRO A 194 -5.53 10.96 2.56
N THR A 195 -6.39 10.08 2.02
CA THR A 195 -6.51 9.84 0.59
C THR A 195 -7.99 9.73 0.22
N GLN A 196 -8.36 10.13 -1.00
CA GLN A 196 -9.76 10.05 -1.44
C GLN A 196 -10.35 8.63 -1.29
N GLY A 197 -9.56 7.61 -1.67
CA GLY A 197 -10.02 6.22 -1.63
C GLY A 197 -10.17 5.65 -0.21
N ALA A 198 -9.34 6.06 0.75
CA ALA A 198 -9.45 5.62 2.13
C ALA A 198 -10.62 6.31 2.85
N SER A 199 -10.80 7.60 2.65
CA SER A 199 -11.86 8.38 3.32
C SER A 199 -13.26 7.86 2.99
N SER A 200 -13.54 7.53 1.73
CA SER A 200 -14.85 7.07 1.30
C SER A 200 -15.22 5.66 1.79
N ARG A 201 -14.24 4.80 2.04
CA ARG A 201 -14.48 3.38 2.37
C ARG A 201 -14.40 3.08 3.85
N LEU A 202 -13.48 3.72 4.55
CA LEU A 202 -13.26 3.50 5.98
C LEU A 202 -14.06 4.45 6.86
N ARG A 203 -14.60 5.52 6.26
CA ARG A 203 -15.41 6.54 6.94
C ARG A 203 -16.58 6.93 6.06
N PRO A 204 -17.54 6.02 5.89
CA PRO A 204 -18.75 6.32 5.14
C PRO A 204 -19.55 7.34 5.95
N GLY A 205 -19.36 8.65 5.69
CA GLY A 205 -19.95 9.82 6.37
C GLY A 205 -21.32 9.58 7.00
N ILE A 206 -21.33 9.22 8.27
CA ILE A 206 -22.53 9.03 9.11
C ILE A 206 -22.59 10.20 10.08
N LYS A 207 -23.80 10.58 10.50
CA LYS A 207 -24.08 11.63 11.49
C LYS A 207 -23.09 11.57 12.67
N GLY A 208 -22.40 12.67 12.94
CA GLY A 208 -21.42 12.79 14.02
C GLY A 208 -19.96 12.58 13.60
N ASN A 209 -19.66 12.31 12.32
CA ASN A 209 -18.31 12.09 11.82
C ASN A 209 -17.71 13.32 11.12
N GLU A 210 -18.42 14.44 11.12
CA GLU A 210 -18.01 15.69 10.46
C GLU A 210 -16.72 16.27 11.06
N ASP A 211 -16.47 16.03 12.34
CA ASP A 211 -15.27 16.46 13.06
C ASP A 211 -14.16 15.38 13.19
N SER A 212 -14.34 14.21 12.57
CA SER A 212 -13.44 13.07 12.81
C SER A 212 -11.99 13.33 12.35
N ALA A 213 -11.78 14.10 11.30
CA ALA A 213 -10.45 14.47 10.83
C ALA A 213 -9.79 15.49 11.78
N ALA A 214 -10.53 16.53 12.18
CA ALA A 214 -10.05 17.54 13.13
C ALA A 214 -9.76 16.92 14.50
N ARG A 215 -10.64 16.05 14.98
CA ARG A 215 -10.43 15.32 16.25
C ARG A 215 -9.18 14.45 16.20
N ARG A 216 -8.99 13.64 15.15
CA ARG A 216 -7.79 12.82 15.00
C ARG A 216 -6.52 13.63 14.87
N GLN A 217 -6.59 14.78 14.20
CA GLN A 217 -5.47 15.72 14.17
C GLN A 217 -5.17 16.25 15.58
N ALA A 218 -6.20 16.61 16.36
CA ALA A 218 -6.04 17.09 17.72
C ALA A 218 -5.55 16.00 18.69
N ASP A 219 -5.96 14.75 18.47
CA ASP A 219 -5.59 13.61 19.31
C ASP A 219 -4.20 13.05 18.98
N ASN A 220 -3.70 13.26 17.74
CA ASN A 220 -2.37 12.81 17.37
C ASN A 220 -1.28 13.60 18.14
N PRO A 221 -0.28 12.93 18.73
CA PRO A 221 0.80 13.62 19.46
C PRO A 221 1.52 14.70 18.66
N MET A 222 1.66 14.52 17.35
CA MET A 222 2.27 15.51 16.46
C MET A 222 1.28 16.60 16.02
N ARG A 223 0.03 16.59 16.51
CA ARG A 223 -1.03 17.59 16.21
C ARG A 223 -1.31 17.80 14.73
N ARG A 224 -0.99 16.81 13.91
CA ARG A 224 -1.28 16.77 12.47
C ARG A 224 -1.50 15.33 11.99
N LEU A 225 -2.14 15.23 10.85
CA LEU A 225 -2.19 13.98 10.10
C LEU A 225 -0.90 13.80 9.28
N GLY A 226 -0.59 12.56 8.92
CA GLY A 226 0.49 12.26 8.01
C GLY A 226 0.22 12.77 6.60
N THR A 227 1.27 12.96 5.83
CA THR A 227 1.22 13.40 4.43
C THR A 227 1.82 12.34 3.50
N GLY A 228 1.52 12.46 2.20
CA GLY A 228 2.19 11.64 1.19
C GLY A 228 3.70 11.86 1.16
N GLU A 229 4.16 13.05 1.54
CA GLU A 229 5.60 13.35 1.62
C GLU A 229 6.26 12.63 2.79
N ASP A 230 5.63 12.58 3.97
CA ASP A 230 6.16 11.81 5.11
C ASP A 230 6.35 10.34 4.72
N LEU A 231 5.35 9.74 4.05
CA LEU A 231 5.43 8.36 3.57
C LEU A 231 6.49 8.19 2.49
N GLY A 232 6.53 9.08 1.51
CA GLY A 232 7.50 9.04 0.43
C GLY A 232 8.94 9.15 0.93
N ASN A 233 9.19 9.99 1.94
CA ASN A 233 10.51 10.12 2.56
C ASN A 233 10.95 8.82 3.24
N LEU A 234 10.07 8.17 4.02
CA LEU A 234 10.41 6.90 4.66
C LEU A 234 10.59 5.79 3.61
N ALA A 235 9.73 5.72 2.60
CA ALA A 235 9.88 4.77 1.50
C ALA A 235 11.21 4.94 0.76
N ALA A 236 11.60 6.18 0.46
CA ALA A 236 12.89 6.48 -0.15
C ALA A 236 14.06 6.04 0.74
N TYR A 237 14.02 6.31 2.04
CA TYR A 237 15.06 5.83 2.96
C TYR A 237 15.17 4.30 2.96
N MET A 238 14.05 3.59 3.06
CA MET A 238 14.04 2.12 3.17
C MET A 238 14.46 1.41 1.88
N LEU A 239 14.19 2.04 0.72
CA LEU A 239 14.54 1.52 -0.61
C LEU A 239 15.89 2.01 -1.11
N ALA A 240 16.51 3.02 -0.49
CA ALA A 240 17.77 3.58 -0.94
C ALA A 240 18.84 2.49 -1.17
N PRO A 241 19.60 2.54 -2.29
CA PRO A 241 20.62 1.54 -2.60
C PRO A 241 21.69 1.40 -1.52
N GLY A 242 22.03 2.50 -0.82
CA GLY A 242 22.99 2.51 0.28
C GLY A 242 22.47 1.90 1.59
N ASN A 243 21.17 1.67 1.70
CA ASN A 243 20.59 1.07 2.90
C ASN A 243 20.65 -0.48 2.80
N THR A 244 21.80 -1.06 3.11
CA THR A 244 22.07 -2.49 2.92
C THR A 244 21.83 -3.34 4.18
N TRP A 245 21.62 -2.71 5.36
CA TRP A 245 21.53 -3.44 6.63
C TRP A 245 20.12 -3.49 7.24
N LEU A 246 19.20 -2.66 6.77
CA LEU A 246 17.80 -2.67 7.22
C LEU A 246 17.06 -3.81 6.54
N ASN A 247 16.70 -4.85 7.28
CA ASN A 247 16.00 -6.03 6.79
C ASN A 247 15.06 -6.61 7.85
N GLY A 248 13.87 -7.07 7.46
CA GLY A 248 12.87 -7.68 8.33
C GLY A 248 12.14 -6.70 9.25
N GLN A 249 12.24 -5.39 9.00
CA GLN A 249 11.67 -4.37 9.88
C GLN A 249 10.33 -3.87 9.38
N THR A 250 9.40 -3.67 10.32
CA THR A 250 8.17 -2.91 10.12
C THR A 250 8.28 -1.60 10.88
N ILE A 251 8.34 -0.49 10.14
CA ILE A 251 8.49 0.85 10.75
C ILE A 251 7.13 1.52 10.80
N THR A 252 6.68 1.85 11.99
CA THR A 252 5.47 2.64 12.23
C THR A 252 5.71 4.11 11.89
N LEU A 253 4.86 4.69 11.05
CA LEU A 253 4.89 6.09 10.62
C LEU A 253 3.53 6.73 10.88
N ASP A 254 3.27 7.14 12.09
CA ASP A 254 1.94 7.59 12.55
C ASP A 254 1.93 8.81 13.46
N GLY A 255 3.08 9.43 13.69
CA GLY A 255 3.22 10.56 14.63
C GLY A 255 2.98 10.18 16.08
N GLY A 256 3.13 8.90 16.43
CA GLY A 256 2.92 8.38 17.79
C GLY A 256 1.44 8.08 18.12
N ASP A 257 0.56 8.09 17.11
CA ASP A 257 -0.88 7.90 17.28
C ASP A 257 -1.21 6.55 17.98
N ALA A 258 -0.66 5.46 17.50
CA ALA A 258 -0.89 4.12 18.06
C ALA A 258 -0.41 3.97 19.50
N LEU A 259 0.62 4.72 19.90
CA LEU A 259 1.13 4.73 21.28
C LEU A 259 0.20 5.50 22.22
N ALA A 260 -0.42 6.59 21.73
CA ALA A 260 -1.24 7.47 22.54
C ALA A 260 -2.72 7.05 22.58
N ASN A 261 -3.27 6.56 21.48
CA ASN A 261 -4.71 6.41 21.29
C ASN A 261 -5.19 4.95 21.14
N GLY A 262 -4.30 3.97 21.07
CA GLY A 262 -4.66 2.54 21.01
C GLY A 262 -5.37 2.14 19.70
N ALA A 263 -6.43 1.32 19.81
CA ALA A 263 -7.09 0.71 18.66
C ALA A 263 -7.93 1.70 17.84
N TYR A 264 -7.91 1.56 16.50
CA TYR A 264 -8.72 2.31 15.54
C TYR A 264 -10.15 1.75 15.45
N PHE A 265 -11.09 2.58 15.02
CA PHE A 265 -12.49 2.23 14.72
C PHE A 265 -13.34 1.85 15.94
N THR A 266 -12.86 2.10 17.14
CA THR A 266 -13.62 1.87 18.38
C THR A 266 -14.86 2.76 18.47
N GLU A 267 -14.86 3.91 17.78
CA GLU A 267 -16.01 4.79 17.66
C GLU A 267 -17.25 4.12 17.05
N TYR A 268 -17.08 3.06 16.27
CA TYR A 268 -18.19 2.32 15.66
C TYR A 268 -18.87 1.32 16.60
N GLN A 269 -18.35 1.13 17.82
CA GLN A 269 -18.99 0.28 18.82
C GLN A 269 -20.37 0.80 19.25
N HIS A 270 -20.63 2.09 19.03
CA HIS A 270 -21.92 2.72 19.37
C HIS A 270 -22.93 2.70 18.22
N TRP A 271 -22.57 2.13 17.06
CA TRP A 271 -23.44 2.06 15.89
C TRP A 271 -24.53 1.01 16.06
N GLY A 272 -25.79 1.42 15.78
CA GLY A 272 -26.93 0.53 15.67
C GLY A 272 -27.04 -0.12 14.28
N ASP A 273 -28.08 -0.93 14.09
CA ASP A 273 -28.32 -1.64 12.82
C ASP A 273 -28.57 -0.71 11.64
N GLU A 274 -29.23 0.44 11.88
CA GLU A 274 -29.47 1.46 10.86
C GLU A 274 -28.16 2.12 10.37
N ASP A 275 -27.22 2.41 11.27
CA ASP A 275 -25.92 3.00 10.92
C ASP A 275 -25.14 2.04 10.04
N TRP A 276 -25.12 0.74 10.39
CA TRP A 276 -24.45 -0.30 9.62
C TRP A 276 -25.09 -0.51 8.25
N ALA A 277 -26.42 -0.47 8.15
CA ALA A 277 -27.12 -0.55 6.86
C ALA A 277 -26.78 0.63 5.95
N GLN A 278 -26.74 1.85 6.47
CA GLN A 278 -26.35 3.05 5.73
C GLN A 278 -24.89 2.98 5.28
N ALA A 279 -23.97 2.54 6.14
CA ALA A 279 -22.56 2.38 5.81
C ALA A 279 -22.36 1.40 4.67
N ARG A 280 -23.06 0.26 4.72
CA ARG A 280 -23.06 -0.76 3.66
C ARG A 280 -23.54 -0.19 2.33
N GLN A 281 -24.68 0.52 2.33
CA GLN A 281 -25.24 1.11 1.11
C GLN A 281 -24.29 2.15 0.48
N ARG A 282 -23.67 3.01 1.29
CA ARG A 282 -22.69 3.99 0.82
C ARG A 282 -21.42 3.32 0.23
N ALA A 283 -20.93 2.26 0.84
CA ALA A 283 -19.80 1.51 0.33
C ALA A 283 -20.11 0.87 -1.04
N ILE A 284 -21.33 0.33 -1.22
CA ILE A 284 -21.80 -0.22 -2.50
C ILE A 284 -21.85 0.88 -3.56
N SER A 285 -22.48 2.01 -3.26
CA SER A 285 -22.60 3.15 -4.19
C SER A 285 -21.23 3.71 -4.60
N ALA A 286 -20.30 3.85 -3.66
CA ALA A 286 -18.94 4.29 -3.94
C ALA A 286 -18.18 3.30 -4.86
N ASN A 287 -18.40 1.99 -4.68
CA ASN A 287 -17.81 0.99 -5.55
C ASN A 287 -18.43 0.97 -6.97
N GLN A 288 -19.74 1.24 -7.08
CA GLN A 288 -20.41 1.35 -8.38
C GLN A 288 -19.94 2.59 -9.14
N ALA A 289 -19.84 3.73 -8.48
CA ALA A 289 -19.30 4.96 -9.08
C ALA A 289 -17.86 4.79 -9.56
N ALA A 290 -17.02 4.10 -8.77
CA ALA A 290 -15.63 3.82 -9.13
C ALA A 290 -15.46 2.78 -10.27
N ARG A 291 -16.53 2.06 -10.64
CA ARG A 291 -16.55 1.14 -11.80
C ARG A 291 -17.08 1.83 -13.08
N ALA A 292 -17.85 2.89 -12.91
CA ALA A 292 -18.47 3.65 -14.01
C ALA A 292 -17.57 4.82 -14.48
N ALA A 293 -16.60 5.21 -13.69
CA ALA A 293 -15.52 6.16 -14.01
C ALA A 293 -14.25 5.42 -14.45
#